data_6db1bbef0eac90b0ef249650aa8f7d68
#
_entry.id   6db1bbef0eac90b0ef249650aa8f7d68
#
_cell.length_a   1.000
_cell.length_b   1.000
_cell.length_c   1.000
_cell.angle_alpha   90.00
_cell.angle_beta   90.00
_cell.angle_gamma   90.00
#
_symmetry.space_group_name_H-M   'P 1'
#
loop_
_entity.id
_entity.type
_entity.pdbx_description
1 polymer ?
#
loop_
_entity_poly.entity_id
_entity_poly.type
_entity_poly.pdbx_seq_one_letter_code
_entity_poly.pdbx_strand_id
1 'polypeptide(L)'
;MWTNAGVEEVVSAGQGMIVAHAVADGQERWRFGGIDTSFACSPVADAEQVYFGTSSPGSKAPAAAIKGGGSGDLTLPKGEKASDRVPWSRTKSGAGMPSPVVVGEHLYFFDKIAVCLDKRTGAELYRKRLPSGTSAIGSPLVIGDRIYLVNEKGKTVVVKAGPAFELLAESSLGDTDEIFWATPAVAGNSLYIRSSDALYCIREPQP
;
A
#
# COMPACT_ATOMS: atom_id res chain seq x y z
N MET A 1 -4.84 10.52 7.43
CA MET A 1 -5.53 10.70 8.73
C MET A 1 -6.35 9.47 9.02
N TRP A 2 -6.48 9.12 10.26
CA TRP A 2 -7.22 7.96 10.72
C TRP A 2 -7.97 8.31 12.02
N THR A 3 -9.22 7.87 12.15
CA THR A 3 -9.98 8.05 13.39
C THR A 3 -9.83 6.81 14.25
N ASN A 4 -9.12 6.95 15.36
CA ASN A 4 -8.78 5.89 16.28
C ASN A 4 -9.56 6.09 17.60
N ALA A 5 -10.54 5.23 17.88
CA ALA A 5 -11.38 5.32 19.09
C ALA A 5 -11.91 6.74 19.37
N GLY A 6 -12.35 7.44 18.34
CA GLY A 6 -12.91 8.80 18.43
C GLY A 6 -11.86 9.93 18.41
N VAL A 7 -10.57 9.61 18.30
CA VAL A 7 -9.48 10.58 18.16
C VAL A 7 -8.99 10.59 16.72
N GLU A 8 -8.90 11.76 16.12
CA GLU A 8 -8.26 11.91 14.79
C GLU A 8 -6.74 11.90 14.95
N GLU A 9 -6.08 11.05 14.20
CA GLU A 9 -4.64 10.84 14.24
C GLU A 9 -4.00 11.01 12.84
N VAL A 10 -2.83 11.62 12.80
CA VAL A 10 -1.91 11.53 11.67
C VAL A 10 -0.93 10.41 11.95
N VAL A 11 -0.95 9.38 11.11
CA VAL A 11 0.00 8.27 11.18
C VAL A 11 1.09 8.50 10.16
N SER A 12 2.32 8.58 10.61
CA SER A 12 3.50 8.80 9.79
C SER A 12 4.47 7.62 9.89
N ALA A 13 5.15 7.35 8.78
CA ALA A 13 6.19 6.35 8.68
C ALA A 13 7.54 7.03 8.47
N GLY A 14 8.52 6.68 9.28
CA GLY A 14 9.87 7.21 9.23
C GLY A 14 10.93 6.10 9.25
N GLN A 15 12.16 6.48 9.51
CA GLN A 15 13.24 5.50 9.62
C GLN A 15 13.05 4.63 10.86
N GLY A 16 12.77 3.35 10.66
CA GLY A 16 12.67 2.35 11.73
C GLY A 16 11.40 2.41 12.58
N MET A 17 10.45 3.31 12.28
CA MET A 17 9.35 3.61 13.18
C MET A 17 8.08 4.10 12.46
N ILE A 18 6.94 3.71 12.97
CA ILE A 18 5.63 4.30 12.70
C ILE A 18 5.21 5.09 13.95
N VAL A 19 4.71 6.30 13.77
CA VAL A 19 4.26 7.15 14.88
C VAL A 19 2.91 7.77 14.55
N ALA A 20 2.01 7.80 15.52
CA ALA A 20 0.75 8.51 15.42
C ALA A 20 0.72 9.73 16.35
N HIS A 21 0.23 10.83 15.83
CA HIS A 21 0.02 12.07 16.58
C HIS A 21 -1.45 12.46 16.50
N ALA A 22 -2.00 12.96 17.60
CA ALA A 22 -3.33 13.54 17.59
C ALA A 22 -3.37 14.79 16.71
N VAL A 23 -4.40 14.93 15.88
CA VAL A 23 -4.58 16.10 15.02
C VAL A 23 -4.82 17.37 15.85
N ALA A 24 -5.50 17.22 16.97
CA ALA A 24 -5.95 18.34 17.80
C ALA A 24 -4.81 19.15 18.46
N ASP A 25 -3.74 18.48 18.88
CA ASP A 25 -2.69 19.09 19.70
C ASP A 25 -1.26 18.67 19.29
N GLY A 26 -1.12 17.77 18.32
CA GLY A 26 0.16 17.25 17.88
C GLY A 26 0.84 16.30 18.88
N GLN A 27 0.17 15.89 19.95
CA GLN A 27 0.72 14.97 20.94
C GLN A 27 0.89 13.57 20.35
N GLU A 28 2.02 12.92 20.64
CA GLU A 28 2.23 11.54 20.28
C GLU A 28 1.25 10.65 21.03
N ARG A 29 0.54 9.81 20.31
CA ARG A 29 -0.45 8.86 20.85
C ARG A 29 0.15 7.48 21.04
N TRP A 30 0.79 6.98 19.99
CA TRP A 30 1.46 5.68 20.00
C TRP A 30 2.61 5.65 18.98
N ARG A 31 3.49 4.69 19.19
CA ARG A 31 4.57 4.36 18.27
C ARG A 31 4.69 2.85 18.09
N PHE A 32 5.24 2.44 16.95
CA PHE A 32 5.63 1.07 16.68
C PHE A 32 7.01 1.07 16.02
N GLY A 33 7.99 0.47 16.66
CA GLY A 33 9.40 0.47 16.27
C GLY A 33 9.92 -0.93 15.95
N GLY A 34 11.25 -1.09 16.02
CA GLY A 34 11.93 -2.36 15.80
C GLY A 34 12.01 -2.77 14.32
N ILE A 35 11.91 -1.81 13.42
CA ILE A 35 11.95 -2.02 11.97
C ILE A 35 13.29 -1.52 11.43
N ASP A 36 14.19 -2.43 11.06
CA ASP A 36 15.55 -2.12 10.61
C ASP A 36 15.60 -1.63 9.14
N THR A 37 14.62 -0.81 8.73
CA THR A 37 14.54 -0.33 7.35
C THR A 37 13.74 0.96 7.24
N SER A 38 13.91 1.66 6.12
CA SER A 38 13.19 2.87 5.80
C SER A 38 11.83 2.56 5.17
N PHE A 39 10.90 3.50 5.30
CA PHE A 39 9.62 3.47 4.62
C PHE A 39 9.65 4.41 3.42
N ALA A 40 9.22 3.91 2.26
CA ALA A 40 8.94 4.73 1.09
C ALA A 40 7.43 4.86 0.84
N CYS A 41 6.64 3.92 1.38
CA CYS A 41 5.19 3.91 1.24
C CYS A 41 4.50 4.51 2.48
N SER A 42 3.36 5.12 2.24
CA SER A 42 2.49 5.63 3.32
C SER A 42 1.72 4.50 3.98
N PRO A 43 1.48 4.55 5.30
CA PRO A 43 0.50 3.71 5.94
C PRO A 43 -0.90 3.94 5.34
N VAL A 44 -1.71 2.89 5.31
CA VAL A 44 -3.12 2.96 4.92
C VAL A 44 -3.99 2.43 6.05
N ALA A 45 -5.23 2.88 6.12
CA ALA A 45 -6.12 2.51 7.22
C ALA A 45 -7.53 2.20 6.72
N ASP A 46 -8.22 1.39 7.48
CA ASP A 46 -9.68 1.28 7.45
C ASP A 46 -10.27 1.77 8.79
N ALA A 47 -11.51 1.45 9.07
CA ALA A 47 -12.17 1.85 10.31
C ALA A 47 -11.59 1.19 11.58
N GLU A 48 -10.90 0.06 11.45
CA GLU A 48 -10.47 -0.77 12.59
C GLU A 48 -8.94 -0.73 12.80
N GLN A 49 -8.16 -0.64 11.71
CA GLN A 49 -6.72 -0.88 11.75
C GLN A 49 -5.96 0.04 10.78
N VAL A 50 -4.71 0.29 11.12
CA VAL A 50 -3.69 0.87 10.24
C VAL A 50 -2.77 -0.23 9.77
N TYR A 51 -2.46 -0.23 8.49
CA TYR A 51 -1.57 -1.18 7.84
C TYR A 51 -0.37 -0.47 7.26
N PHE A 52 0.78 -1.07 7.37
CA PHE A 52 1.99 -0.58 6.75
C PHE A 52 2.87 -1.71 6.23
N GLY A 53 3.72 -1.38 5.29
CA GLY A 53 4.78 -2.24 4.79
C GLY A 53 5.99 -1.41 4.46
N THR A 54 7.15 -2.02 4.36
CA THR A 54 8.38 -1.32 4.01
C THR A 54 8.87 -1.72 2.64
N SER A 55 9.46 -0.78 1.94
CA SER A 55 10.24 -1.02 0.74
C SER A 55 11.69 -1.26 1.13
N SER A 56 12.07 -2.49 1.42
CA SER A 56 13.48 -2.83 1.62
C SER A 56 14.03 -3.53 0.39
N PRO A 57 15.12 -3.04 -0.20
CA PRO A 57 15.86 -3.82 -1.18
C PRO A 57 16.36 -5.09 -0.51
N GLY A 58 15.93 -6.25 -0.98
CA GLY A 58 16.36 -7.53 -0.44
C GLY A 58 15.24 -8.36 0.19
N SER A 59 15.59 -9.27 1.08
CA SER A 59 14.69 -10.30 1.57
C SER A 59 13.75 -9.92 2.71
N LYS A 60 13.89 -8.72 3.27
CA LYS A 60 13.12 -8.27 4.43
C LYS A 60 12.29 -7.05 4.05
N ALA A 61 11.02 -7.25 3.84
CA ALA A 61 10.02 -6.20 3.66
C ALA A 61 8.94 -6.41 4.73
N PRO A 62 9.17 -5.99 5.99
CA PRO A 62 8.23 -6.18 7.07
C PRO A 62 6.92 -5.42 6.81
N ALA A 63 5.83 -6.01 7.28
CA ALA A 63 4.53 -5.38 7.33
C ALA A 63 3.82 -5.76 8.62
N ALA A 64 2.92 -4.92 9.08
CA ALA A 64 2.08 -5.20 10.22
C ALA A 64 0.75 -4.45 10.14
N ALA A 65 -0.18 -4.84 11.00
CA ALA A 65 -1.40 -4.11 11.30
C ALA A 65 -1.37 -3.62 12.75
N ILE A 66 -1.91 -2.41 12.96
CA ILE A 66 -2.10 -1.83 14.30
C ILE A 66 -3.58 -1.57 14.49
N LYS A 67 -4.15 -2.19 15.53
CA LYS A 67 -5.55 -2.06 15.89
C LYS A 67 -5.79 -0.76 16.65
N GLY A 68 -6.94 -0.16 16.42
CA GLY A 68 -7.38 1.05 17.10
C GLY A 68 -7.43 0.95 18.62
N GLY A 69 -7.40 2.09 19.30
CA GLY A 69 -7.44 2.21 20.76
C GLY A 69 -6.08 1.96 21.45
N GLY A 70 -4.98 1.90 20.69
CA GLY A 70 -3.63 1.80 21.24
C GLY A 70 -3.09 3.13 21.76
N SER A 71 -2.16 3.06 22.72
CA SER A 71 -1.41 4.21 23.23
C SER A 71 -0.02 3.78 23.69
N GLY A 72 0.96 4.71 23.66
CA GLY A 72 2.32 4.46 24.07
C GLY A 72 3.12 3.61 23.07
N ASP A 73 4.08 2.84 23.56
CA ASP A 73 4.92 2.01 22.72
C ASP A 73 4.28 0.64 22.45
N LEU A 74 3.94 0.39 21.18
CA LEU A 74 3.32 -0.84 20.70
C LEU A 74 4.33 -1.79 20.06
N THR A 75 5.62 -1.48 20.14
CA THR A 75 6.70 -2.32 19.59
C THR A 75 6.63 -3.72 20.15
N LEU A 76 6.64 -4.71 19.26
CA LEU A 76 6.62 -6.11 19.69
C LEU A 76 7.95 -6.52 20.33
N PRO A 77 7.92 -7.29 21.43
CA PRO A 77 9.12 -7.92 21.96
C PRO A 77 9.83 -8.78 20.91
N LYS A 78 11.15 -8.93 21.06
CA LYS A 78 11.95 -9.72 20.12
C LYS A 78 11.44 -11.17 20.01
N GLY A 79 11.09 -11.56 18.79
CA GLY A 79 10.57 -12.89 18.48
C GLY A 79 9.03 -12.97 18.43
N GLU A 80 8.33 -12.03 19.03
CA GLU A 80 6.88 -11.96 18.97
C GLU A 80 6.40 -11.46 17.60
N LYS A 81 5.24 -11.93 17.18
CA LYS A 81 4.63 -11.56 15.88
C LYS A 81 3.28 -10.91 16.02
N ALA A 82 2.72 -10.89 17.23
CA ALA A 82 1.42 -10.31 17.51
C ALA A 82 1.32 -9.88 18.97
N SER A 83 0.37 -8.99 19.24
CA SER A 83 -0.12 -8.59 20.56
C SER A 83 -1.59 -8.17 20.44
N ASP A 84 -2.22 -7.78 21.54
CA ASP A 84 -3.61 -7.29 21.51
C ASP A 84 -3.81 -6.08 20.59
N ARG A 85 -2.76 -5.26 20.42
CA ARG A 85 -2.77 -4.04 19.57
C ARG A 85 -2.09 -4.22 18.22
N VAL A 86 -1.31 -5.26 18.07
CA VAL A 86 -0.65 -5.64 16.82
C VAL A 86 -1.15 -7.03 16.44
N PRO A 87 -2.30 -7.16 15.75
CA PRO A 87 -2.91 -8.47 15.45
C PRO A 87 -1.97 -9.41 14.70
N TRP A 88 -1.11 -8.84 13.88
CA TRP A 88 -0.10 -9.60 13.14
C TRP A 88 1.07 -8.71 12.72
N SER A 89 2.22 -9.32 12.56
CA SER A 89 3.38 -8.77 11.86
C SER A 89 4.05 -9.83 10.99
N ARG A 90 4.70 -9.39 9.91
CA ARG A 90 5.38 -10.25 8.93
C ARG A 90 6.74 -9.68 8.61
N THR A 91 7.72 -10.55 8.43
CA THR A 91 9.08 -10.17 7.99
C THR A 91 9.23 -10.09 6.48
N LYS A 92 8.25 -10.62 5.71
CA LYS A 92 8.25 -10.64 4.24
C LYS A 92 6.83 -10.39 3.74
N SER A 93 6.50 -9.14 3.48
CA SER A 93 5.20 -8.77 2.90
C SER A 93 5.21 -8.76 1.38
N GLY A 94 6.36 -8.47 0.76
CA GLY A 94 6.45 -8.17 -0.66
C GLY A 94 6.11 -6.73 -1.00
N ALA A 95 6.07 -5.85 0.01
CA ALA A 95 5.93 -4.43 -0.22
C ALA A 95 7.11 -3.89 -1.03
N GLY A 96 6.81 -2.99 -1.96
CA GLY A 96 7.77 -2.21 -2.73
C GLY A 96 7.71 -0.74 -2.34
N MET A 97 8.00 0.15 -3.28
CA MET A 97 7.83 1.60 -3.13
C MET A 97 6.34 2.03 -3.07
N PRO A 98 5.41 1.40 -3.82
CA PRO A 98 4.00 1.74 -3.77
C PRO A 98 3.40 1.54 -2.38
N SER A 99 2.53 2.46 -1.98
CA SER A 99 1.72 2.28 -0.78
C SER A 99 0.77 1.07 -0.94
N PRO A 100 0.50 0.33 0.13
CA PRO A 100 -0.49 -0.73 0.08
C PRO A 100 -1.90 -0.17 -0.16
N VAL A 101 -2.83 -1.05 -0.53
CA VAL A 101 -4.25 -0.71 -0.63
C VAL A 101 -5.10 -1.75 0.09
N VAL A 102 -6.18 -1.29 0.71
CA VAL A 102 -7.19 -2.15 1.36
C VAL A 102 -8.45 -2.15 0.50
N VAL A 103 -8.94 -3.34 0.15
CA VAL A 103 -10.21 -3.50 -0.56
C VAL A 103 -11.00 -4.63 0.12
N GLY A 104 -12.11 -4.29 0.73
CA GLY A 104 -12.91 -5.23 1.52
C GLY A 104 -12.08 -5.88 2.66
N GLU A 105 -11.99 -7.19 2.67
CA GLU A 105 -11.24 -7.95 3.68
C GLU A 105 -9.78 -8.20 3.31
N HIS A 106 -9.27 -7.57 2.25
CA HIS A 106 -7.97 -7.87 1.67
C HIS A 106 -7.04 -6.66 1.71
N LEU A 107 -5.76 -6.93 2.01
CA LEU A 107 -4.64 -5.98 1.96
C LEU A 107 -3.69 -6.38 0.86
N TYR A 108 -3.38 -5.44 -0.04
CA TYR A 108 -2.53 -5.69 -1.19
C TYR A 108 -1.24 -4.90 -1.12
N PHE A 109 -0.14 -5.57 -1.46
CA PHE A 109 1.17 -4.97 -1.71
C PHE A 109 1.58 -5.25 -3.15
N PHE A 110 2.17 -4.24 -3.78
CA PHE A 110 2.63 -4.32 -5.15
C PHE A 110 4.07 -3.85 -5.30
N ASP A 111 4.78 -4.53 -6.20
CA ASP A 111 6.05 -4.17 -6.80
C ASP A 111 6.15 -4.96 -8.12
N LYS A 112 7.18 -5.76 -8.35
CA LYS A 112 7.23 -6.78 -9.43
C LYS A 112 6.29 -7.96 -9.21
N ILE A 113 5.74 -8.03 -8.02
CA ILE A 113 4.80 -9.06 -7.57
C ILE A 113 3.55 -8.39 -6.99
N ALA A 114 2.42 -9.07 -7.11
CA ALA A 114 1.22 -8.78 -6.35
C ALA A 114 1.13 -9.75 -5.17
N VAL A 115 0.96 -9.22 -3.97
CA VAL A 115 0.74 -9.99 -2.75
C VAL A 115 -0.59 -9.57 -2.16
N CYS A 116 -1.44 -10.54 -1.87
CA CYS A 116 -2.70 -10.34 -1.18
C CYS A 116 -2.65 -11.02 0.18
N LEU A 117 -3.01 -10.29 1.20
CA LEU A 117 -3.15 -10.79 2.56
C LEU A 117 -4.61 -10.67 3.01
N ASP A 118 -5.05 -11.59 3.84
CA ASP A 118 -6.18 -11.36 4.73
C ASP A 118 -5.80 -10.22 5.69
N LYS A 119 -6.55 -9.14 5.70
CA LYS A 119 -6.18 -7.92 6.45
C LYS A 119 -6.22 -8.10 7.97
N ARG A 120 -7.05 -9.04 8.49
CA ARG A 120 -7.23 -9.27 9.91
C ARG A 120 -6.14 -10.15 10.52
N THR A 121 -5.70 -11.15 9.75
CA THR A 121 -4.76 -12.19 10.23
C THR A 121 -3.37 -12.03 9.68
N GLY A 122 -3.19 -11.23 8.61
CA GLY A 122 -1.95 -11.15 7.85
C GLY A 122 -1.61 -12.43 7.07
N ALA A 123 -2.54 -13.39 6.98
CA ALA A 123 -2.33 -14.61 6.21
C ALA A 123 -2.20 -14.29 4.71
N GLU A 124 -1.19 -14.87 4.06
CA GLU A 124 -0.98 -14.69 2.63
C GLU A 124 -1.96 -15.56 1.84
N LEU A 125 -2.83 -14.92 1.07
CA LEU A 125 -3.81 -15.56 0.21
C LEU A 125 -3.20 -15.93 -1.14
N TYR A 126 -2.42 -14.99 -1.71
CA TYR A 126 -1.62 -15.27 -2.90
C TYR A 126 -0.38 -14.37 -2.99
N ARG A 127 0.57 -14.85 -3.80
CA ARG A 127 1.78 -14.14 -4.24
C ARG A 127 2.03 -14.46 -5.71
N LYS A 128 1.95 -13.49 -6.59
CA LYS A 128 2.09 -13.68 -8.04
C LYS A 128 3.00 -12.64 -8.67
N ARG A 129 3.88 -13.05 -9.58
CA ARG A 129 4.66 -12.14 -10.41
C ARG A 129 3.74 -11.46 -11.42
N LEU A 130 3.87 -10.14 -11.51
CA LEU A 130 3.15 -9.34 -12.51
C LEU A 130 3.81 -9.48 -13.89
N PRO A 131 3.03 -9.47 -14.97
CA PRO A 131 3.56 -9.63 -16.33
C PRO A 131 4.37 -8.42 -16.80
N SER A 132 4.18 -7.26 -16.20
CA SER A 132 4.86 -6.01 -16.55
C SER A 132 6.39 -6.06 -16.43
N GLY A 133 6.91 -6.96 -15.57
CA GLY A 133 8.36 -7.20 -15.41
C GLY A 133 9.18 -6.10 -14.77
N THR A 134 8.67 -4.86 -14.68
CA THR A 134 9.33 -3.70 -14.08
C THR A 134 8.66 -3.28 -12.78
N SER A 135 9.43 -2.65 -11.91
CA SER A 135 8.93 -2.11 -10.64
C SER A 135 7.92 -1.00 -10.89
N ALA A 136 6.99 -0.83 -9.96
CA ALA A 136 6.16 0.36 -9.83
C ALA A 136 6.72 1.25 -8.73
N ILE A 137 6.60 2.56 -8.91
CA ILE A 137 6.92 3.58 -7.91
C ILE A 137 5.63 4.23 -7.41
N GLY A 138 4.74 4.59 -8.35
CA GLY A 138 3.41 5.11 -8.03
C GLY A 138 2.56 4.08 -7.30
N SER A 139 1.71 4.56 -6.41
CA SER A 139 0.78 3.71 -5.66
C SER A 139 -0.36 3.21 -6.54
N PRO A 140 -0.96 2.06 -6.22
CA PRO A 140 -2.13 1.57 -6.95
C PRO A 140 -3.33 2.50 -6.77
N LEU A 141 -4.18 2.55 -7.81
CA LEU A 141 -5.48 3.19 -7.77
C LEU A 141 -6.57 2.11 -7.71
N VAL A 142 -7.53 2.27 -6.81
CA VAL A 142 -8.67 1.36 -6.68
C VAL A 142 -9.93 2.03 -7.24
N ILE A 143 -10.62 1.33 -8.16
CA ILE A 143 -11.91 1.74 -8.71
C ILE A 143 -12.85 0.54 -8.63
N GLY A 144 -13.80 0.60 -7.70
CA GLY A 144 -14.66 -0.55 -7.41
C GLY A 144 -13.85 -1.77 -6.93
N ASP A 145 -13.94 -2.87 -7.66
CA ASP A 145 -13.20 -4.11 -7.41
C ASP A 145 -11.91 -4.24 -8.25
N ARG A 146 -11.47 -3.17 -8.91
CA ARG A 146 -10.32 -3.16 -9.80
C ARG A 146 -9.18 -2.36 -9.22
N ILE A 147 -7.98 -2.94 -9.25
CA ILE A 147 -6.75 -2.32 -8.78
C ILE A 147 -5.85 -2.05 -9.99
N TYR A 148 -5.59 -0.79 -10.27
CA TYR A 148 -4.76 -0.32 -11.37
C TYR A 148 -3.37 -0.02 -10.85
N LEU A 149 -2.35 -0.60 -11.46
CA LEU A 149 -0.94 -0.34 -11.17
C LEU A 149 -0.22 0.06 -12.43
N VAL A 150 0.39 1.25 -12.43
CA VAL A 150 1.24 1.73 -13.51
C VAL A 150 2.70 1.50 -13.12
N ASN A 151 3.48 0.85 -13.99
CA ASN A 151 4.90 0.66 -13.77
C ASN A 151 5.73 1.81 -14.34
N GLU A 152 7.04 1.82 -14.05
CA GLU A 152 7.98 2.87 -14.46
C GLU A 152 8.07 3.07 -15.99
N LYS A 153 7.61 2.10 -16.80
CA LYS A 153 7.61 2.13 -18.27
C LYS A 153 6.24 2.40 -18.88
N GLY A 154 5.29 2.91 -18.09
CA GLY A 154 3.94 3.23 -18.56
C GLY A 154 3.05 2.03 -18.85
N LYS A 155 3.48 0.81 -18.48
CA LYS A 155 2.60 -0.35 -18.54
C LYS A 155 1.65 -0.32 -17.35
N THR A 156 0.36 -0.50 -17.63
CA THR A 156 -0.68 -0.59 -16.65
C THR A 156 -1.19 -2.02 -16.57
N VAL A 157 -1.21 -2.59 -15.38
CA VAL A 157 -1.90 -3.85 -15.09
C VAL A 157 -3.14 -3.57 -14.27
N VAL A 158 -4.22 -4.29 -14.56
CA VAL A 158 -5.46 -4.23 -13.81
C VAL A 158 -5.71 -5.58 -13.18
N VAL A 159 -5.73 -5.61 -11.84
CA VAL A 159 -5.96 -6.82 -11.05
C VAL A 159 -7.32 -6.71 -10.37
N LYS A 160 -8.09 -7.80 -10.38
CA LYS A 160 -9.33 -7.86 -9.61
C LYS A 160 -9.04 -8.03 -8.12
N ALA A 161 -9.73 -7.26 -7.30
CA ALA A 161 -9.68 -7.44 -5.87
C ALA A 161 -10.42 -8.73 -5.48
N GLY A 162 -9.80 -9.56 -4.63
CA GLY A 162 -10.35 -10.82 -4.18
C GLY A 162 -9.26 -11.74 -3.60
N PRO A 163 -9.65 -12.89 -3.05
CA PRO A 163 -8.74 -13.83 -2.40
C PRO A 163 -7.87 -14.64 -3.39
N ALA A 164 -8.21 -14.61 -4.69
CA ALA A 164 -7.47 -15.26 -5.76
C ALA A 164 -6.94 -14.22 -6.74
N PHE A 165 -5.74 -14.45 -7.28
CA PHE A 165 -5.16 -13.58 -8.29
C PHE A 165 -5.90 -13.71 -9.62
N GLU A 166 -6.43 -12.60 -10.12
CA GLU A 166 -7.06 -12.50 -11.44
C GLU A 166 -6.55 -11.24 -12.14
N LEU A 167 -5.81 -11.42 -13.25
CA LEU A 167 -5.37 -10.33 -14.10
C LEU A 167 -6.50 -10.02 -15.10
N LEU A 168 -7.07 -8.83 -15.03
CA LEU A 168 -8.17 -8.41 -15.89
C LEU A 168 -7.69 -7.78 -17.19
N ALA A 169 -6.62 -7.01 -17.14
CA ALA A 169 -6.08 -6.32 -18.31
C ALA A 169 -4.61 -5.98 -18.14
N GLU A 170 -3.93 -5.83 -19.28
CA GLU A 170 -2.62 -5.22 -19.41
C GLU A 170 -2.67 -4.24 -20.60
N SER A 171 -2.13 -3.04 -20.41
CA SER A 171 -2.03 -2.02 -21.46
C SER A 171 -0.72 -1.27 -21.35
N SER A 172 -0.34 -0.56 -22.42
CA SER A 172 0.85 0.30 -22.45
C SER A 172 0.48 1.63 -23.12
N LEU A 173 1.08 2.71 -22.65
CA LEU A 173 0.96 4.04 -23.27
C LEU A 173 1.89 4.22 -24.48
N GLY A 174 2.31 3.13 -25.11
CA GLY A 174 3.19 3.10 -26.26
C GLY A 174 4.64 2.82 -25.89
N ASP A 175 5.51 2.88 -26.89
CA ASP A 175 6.95 2.80 -26.68
C ASP A 175 7.47 4.22 -26.44
N THR A 176 7.76 4.51 -25.18
CA THR A 176 8.24 5.82 -24.75
C THR A 176 9.42 5.64 -23.79
N ASP A 177 10.38 6.54 -23.88
CA ASP A 177 11.49 6.65 -22.93
C ASP A 177 11.10 7.40 -21.66
N GLU A 178 9.83 7.81 -21.56
CA GLU A 178 9.28 8.53 -20.42
C GLU A 178 9.27 7.67 -19.14
N ILE A 179 9.34 8.36 -18.02
CA ILE A 179 9.34 7.75 -16.69
C ILE A 179 8.00 7.98 -16.00
N PHE A 180 7.39 6.91 -15.49
CA PHE A 180 6.08 6.93 -14.86
C PHE A 180 6.19 6.61 -13.37
N TRP A 181 6.32 7.64 -12.53
CA TRP A 181 6.43 7.51 -11.06
C TRP A 181 5.22 8.01 -10.30
N ALA A 182 4.32 8.70 -10.98
CA ALA A 182 3.14 9.25 -10.34
C ALA A 182 2.07 8.17 -10.09
N THR A 183 1.39 8.29 -8.96
CA THR A 183 0.14 7.56 -8.72
C THR A 183 -0.92 8.02 -9.72
N PRO A 184 -1.63 7.10 -10.40
CA PRO A 184 -2.75 7.47 -11.27
C PRO A 184 -3.86 8.18 -10.50
N ALA A 185 -4.64 9.00 -11.16
CA ALA A 185 -5.78 9.68 -10.59
C ALA A 185 -7.03 9.52 -11.46
N VAL A 186 -8.21 9.63 -10.84
CA VAL A 186 -9.51 9.62 -11.54
C VAL A 186 -10.22 10.93 -11.30
N ALA A 187 -10.76 11.51 -12.39
CA ALA A 187 -11.70 12.61 -12.32
C ALA A 187 -12.81 12.39 -13.35
N GLY A 188 -14.06 12.35 -12.88
CA GLY A 188 -15.21 11.96 -13.72
C GLY A 188 -14.99 10.57 -14.33
N ASN A 189 -15.16 10.47 -15.65
CA ASN A 189 -14.97 9.23 -16.42
C ASN A 189 -13.53 9.10 -17.00
N SER A 190 -12.57 9.83 -16.47
CA SER A 190 -11.21 9.86 -17.02
C SER A 190 -10.19 9.36 -16.02
N LEU A 191 -9.28 8.51 -16.50
CA LEU A 191 -8.07 8.09 -15.79
C LEU A 191 -6.92 8.99 -16.27
N TYR A 192 -6.21 9.57 -15.32
CA TYR A 192 -5.05 10.42 -15.57
C TYR A 192 -3.78 9.70 -15.13
N ILE A 193 -2.82 9.60 -16.04
CA ILE A 193 -1.50 9.03 -15.80
C ILE A 193 -0.46 10.07 -16.18
N ARG A 194 0.45 10.39 -15.27
CA ARG A 194 1.52 11.35 -15.50
C ARG A 194 2.84 10.63 -15.72
N SER A 195 3.54 11.06 -16.78
CA SER A 195 4.95 10.72 -17.02
C SER A 195 5.88 11.89 -16.67
N SER A 196 7.17 11.75 -16.97
CA SER A 196 8.16 12.84 -16.92
C SER A 196 7.78 14.01 -17.85
N ASP A 197 7.15 13.73 -18.99
CA ASP A 197 7.00 14.68 -20.09
C ASP A 197 5.52 15.04 -20.39
N ALA A 198 4.56 14.20 -19.98
CA ALA A 198 3.17 14.34 -20.36
C ALA A 198 2.17 14.00 -19.23
N LEU A 199 0.96 14.50 -19.37
CA LEU A 199 -0.21 14.05 -18.63
C LEU A 199 -1.18 13.38 -19.61
N TYR A 200 -1.32 12.08 -19.49
CA TYR A 200 -2.23 11.27 -20.29
C TYR A 200 -3.63 11.28 -19.66
N CYS A 201 -4.63 11.56 -20.50
CA CYS A 201 -6.05 11.49 -20.14
C CYS A 201 -6.68 10.34 -20.94
N ILE A 202 -7.07 9.28 -20.25
CA ILE A 202 -7.63 8.06 -20.84
C ILE A 202 -9.09 7.99 -20.45
N ARG A 203 -9.97 7.90 -21.44
CA ARG A 203 -11.42 7.75 -21.25
C ARG A 203 -12.03 6.93 -22.39
N GLU A 204 -13.18 6.36 -22.12
CA GLU A 204 -13.95 5.76 -23.20
C GLU A 204 -14.34 6.82 -24.25
N PRO A 205 -14.28 6.48 -25.54
CA PRO A 205 -14.84 7.36 -26.58
C PRO A 205 -16.29 7.70 -26.24
N GLN A 206 -16.64 8.96 -26.32
CA GLN A 206 -18.08 9.32 -26.27
C GLN A 206 -18.73 8.86 -27.55
N PRO A 207 -19.93 8.27 -27.49
CA PRO A 207 -20.71 7.84 -28.67
C PRO A 207 -21.09 9.02 -29.55
#